data_5264740a27c2b8daba6c8fc59872ee8c
#
_entry.id   5264740a27c2b8daba6c8fc59872ee8c
#
_cell.length_a   1.000
_cell.length_b   1.000
_cell.length_c   1.000
_cell.angle_alpha   90.00
_cell.angle_beta   90.00
_cell.angle_gamma   90.00
#
_symmetry.space_group_name_H-M   'P 1'
#
loop_
_entity.id
_entity.type
_entity.pdbx_description
1 polymer ?
#
loop_
_entity_poly.entity_id
_entity_poly.type
_entity_poly.pdbx_seq_one_letter_code
_entity_poly.pdbx_strand_id
1 'polypeptide(L)'
;APSSQLPVTNTRGHIVISKIEHHAVLHSVEALGKEGFEVTYLDVDEYGLINPEDVRKALRPDTILVSIMYANNEIGTIEPIEEIGKIVKEYREEKKKRAASSGKPEANAKTPFFHSDACQAAGALDLDVQKLGVDLLAMNGSKIYGPKGVGCLYIRRGVRVQPLIYGGGQENNLRSGTENVPG
;
A
#
# COMPACT_ATOMS: atom_id res chain seq x y z
N ALA A 1 29.65 24.73 18.29
CA ALA A 1 29.26 23.45 18.86
C ALA A 1 28.16 22.88 17.97
N PRO A 2 28.28 21.63 17.46
CA PRO A 2 27.19 21.01 16.71
C PRO A 2 26.10 20.61 17.70
N SER A 3 24.88 21.06 17.46
CA SER A 3 23.69 20.67 18.18
C SER A 3 23.43 19.17 17.93
N SER A 4 23.64 18.35 18.93
CA SER A 4 23.20 16.97 18.94
C SER A 4 21.67 16.93 18.94
N GLN A 5 21.09 16.82 17.77
CA GLN A 5 19.69 16.45 17.66
C GLN A 5 19.57 15.00 18.12
N LEU A 6 18.96 14.79 19.27
CA LEU A 6 18.52 13.48 19.72
C LEU A 6 17.55 12.89 18.65
N PRO A 7 17.64 11.60 18.34
CA PRO A 7 16.72 10.99 17.38
C PRO A 7 15.29 11.14 17.93
N VAL A 8 14.42 11.76 17.15
CA VAL A 8 12.98 11.83 17.43
C VAL A 8 12.43 10.41 17.31
N THR A 9 12.29 9.70 18.41
CA THR A 9 11.79 8.32 18.47
C THR A 9 10.27 8.22 18.43
N ASN A 10 9.60 9.17 17.77
CA ASN A 10 8.14 9.14 17.66
C ASN A 10 7.70 9.08 16.20
N THR A 11 8.13 8.02 15.50
CA THR A 11 7.66 7.76 14.14
C THR A 11 6.19 7.34 14.17
N ARG A 12 5.37 7.95 13.31
CA ARG A 12 3.95 7.57 13.15
C ARG A 12 3.78 6.15 12.60
N GLY A 13 4.82 5.60 11.99
CA GLY A 13 4.89 4.29 11.38
C GLY A 13 5.82 4.29 10.18
N HIS A 14 6.01 3.10 9.60
CA HIS A 14 6.89 2.88 8.46
C HIS A 14 6.11 2.43 7.24
N ILE A 15 6.49 2.93 6.07
CA ILE A 15 5.88 2.64 4.77
C ILE A 15 6.96 2.10 3.84
N VAL A 16 6.65 1.04 3.10
CA VAL A 16 7.52 0.47 2.07
C VAL A 16 6.88 0.65 0.71
N ILE A 17 7.59 1.26 -0.23
CA ILE A 17 7.13 1.44 -1.62
C ILE A 17 8.25 1.13 -2.60
N SER A 18 7.93 0.96 -3.87
CA SER A 18 8.94 0.92 -4.94
C SER A 18 9.41 2.32 -5.35
N LYS A 19 10.60 2.42 -5.93
CA LYS A 19 11.08 3.67 -6.54
C LYS A 19 10.38 4.01 -7.85
N ILE A 20 9.70 3.06 -8.46
CA ILE A 20 9.05 3.20 -9.76
C ILE A 20 7.53 3.38 -9.67
N GLU A 21 7.00 3.67 -8.49
CA GLU A 21 5.57 3.95 -8.30
C GLU A 21 5.12 5.15 -9.16
N HIS A 22 3.85 5.14 -9.54
CA HIS A 22 3.23 6.33 -10.14
C HIS A 22 3.31 7.52 -9.17
N HIS A 23 3.45 8.73 -9.71
CA HIS A 23 3.55 9.97 -8.91
C HIS A 23 2.41 10.15 -7.90
N ALA A 24 1.22 9.58 -8.17
CA ALA A 24 0.11 9.59 -7.22
C ALA A 24 0.46 8.88 -5.90
N VAL A 25 1.27 7.82 -5.95
CA VAL A 25 1.78 7.12 -4.76
C VAL A 25 3.02 7.80 -4.22
N LEU A 26 4.02 8.08 -5.08
CA LEU A 26 5.28 8.72 -4.67
C LEU A 26 5.06 10.01 -3.89
N HIS A 27 4.34 10.97 -4.49
CA HIS A 27 4.13 12.27 -3.84
C HIS A 27 3.23 12.18 -2.60
N SER A 28 2.28 11.24 -2.56
CA SER A 28 1.48 11.00 -1.36
C SER A 28 2.34 10.48 -0.21
N VAL A 29 3.27 9.57 -0.50
CA VAL A 29 4.17 9.02 0.52
C VAL A 29 5.24 10.04 0.94
N GLU A 30 5.72 10.88 0.02
CA GLU A 30 6.59 12.01 0.36
C GLU A 30 5.90 13.01 1.31
N ALA A 31 4.61 13.29 1.09
CA ALA A 31 3.83 14.13 1.99
C ALA A 31 3.70 13.50 3.39
N LEU A 32 3.43 12.18 3.45
CA LEU A 32 3.40 11.44 4.71
C LEU A 32 4.75 11.44 5.42
N GLY A 33 5.86 11.38 4.67
CA GLY A 33 7.21 11.53 5.23
C GLY A 33 7.39 12.85 5.97
N LYS A 34 6.87 13.95 5.42
CA LYS A 34 6.88 15.27 6.09
C LYS A 34 6.00 15.30 7.35
N GLU A 35 5.03 14.41 7.44
CA GLU A 35 4.17 14.24 8.63
C GLU A 35 4.76 13.31 9.70
N GLY A 36 5.96 12.77 9.50
CA GLY A 36 6.68 11.94 10.46
C GLY A 36 6.54 10.43 10.26
N PHE A 37 6.10 9.99 9.08
CA PHE A 37 6.24 8.58 8.69
C PHE A 37 7.64 8.33 8.13
N GLU A 38 8.24 7.18 8.46
CA GLU A 38 9.45 6.72 7.78
C GLU A 38 9.09 5.98 6.49
N VAL A 39 9.90 6.15 5.47
CA VAL A 39 9.66 5.53 4.15
C VAL A 39 10.90 4.78 3.68
N THR A 40 10.73 3.54 3.31
CA THR A 40 11.72 2.76 2.56
C THR A 40 11.30 2.69 1.10
N TYR A 41 12.17 3.18 0.22
CA TYR A 41 12.05 3.08 -1.23
C TYR A 41 12.87 1.88 -1.72
N LEU A 42 12.20 0.85 -2.20
CA LEU A 42 12.86 -0.34 -2.75
C LEU A 42 13.45 -0.04 -4.12
N ASP A 43 14.67 -0.50 -4.32
CA ASP A 43 15.31 -0.50 -5.62
C ASP A 43 14.69 -1.57 -6.53
N VAL A 44 14.83 -1.37 -7.83
CA VAL A 44 14.45 -2.31 -8.87
C VAL A 44 15.68 -2.70 -9.67
N ASP A 45 15.63 -3.83 -10.35
CA ASP A 45 16.68 -4.26 -11.26
C ASP A 45 16.68 -3.47 -12.60
N GLU A 46 17.51 -3.86 -13.53
CA GLU A 46 17.63 -3.24 -14.86
C GLU A 46 16.36 -3.38 -15.72
N TYR A 47 15.46 -4.28 -15.37
CA TYR A 47 14.14 -4.49 -16.01
C TYR A 47 13.00 -3.82 -15.26
N GLY A 48 13.31 -3.15 -14.16
CA GLY A 48 12.33 -2.50 -13.29
C GLY A 48 11.62 -3.44 -12.32
N LEU A 49 12.12 -4.67 -12.10
CA LEU A 49 11.53 -5.63 -11.19
C LEU A 49 12.03 -5.46 -9.76
N ILE A 50 11.11 -5.54 -8.81
CA ILE A 50 11.43 -5.65 -7.39
C ILE A 50 11.82 -7.10 -7.07
N ASN A 51 12.90 -7.26 -6.30
CA ASN A 51 13.17 -8.54 -5.66
C ASN A 51 12.25 -8.68 -4.43
N PRO A 52 11.35 -9.70 -4.37
CA PRO A 52 10.45 -9.90 -3.23
C PRO A 52 11.18 -10.03 -1.88
N GLU A 53 12.40 -10.57 -1.86
CA GLU A 53 13.20 -10.67 -0.64
C GLU A 53 13.64 -9.31 -0.10
N ASP A 54 13.70 -8.27 -0.92
CA ASP A 54 13.99 -6.93 -0.43
C ASP A 54 12.78 -6.31 0.28
N VAL A 55 11.55 -6.69 -0.13
CA VAL A 55 10.35 -6.40 0.66
C VAL A 55 10.45 -7.06 2.04
N ARG A 56 10.83 -8.35 2.10
CA ARG A 56 11.00 -9.08 3.37
C ARG A 56 11.99 -8.39 4.30
N LYS A 57 13.14 -7.98 3.78
CA LYS A 57 14.19 -7.26 4.54
C LYS A 57 13.73 -5.89 5.02
N ALA A 58 12.89 -5.20 4.25
CA ALA A 58 12.37 -3.89 4.58
C ALA A 58 11.28 -3.92 5.66
N LEU A 59 10.62 -5.06 5.89
CA LEU A 59 9.56 -5.18 6.89
C LEU A 59 10.13 -5.04 8.31
N ARG A 60 9.56 -4.11 9.08
CA ARG A 60 9.94 -3.77 10.45
C ARG A 60 8.73 -3.86 11.39
N PRO A 61 8.95 -3.91 12.72
CA PRO A 61 7.85 -3.97 13.69
C PRO A 61 6.84 -2.82 13.58
N ASP A 62 7.28 -1.65 13.14
CA ASP A 62 6.48 -0.45 12.95
C ASP A 62 5.98 -0.25 11.51
N THR A 63 6.25 -1.18 10.59
CA THR A 63 5.70 -1.14 9.22
C THR A 63 4.18 -1.24 9.26
N ILE A 64 3.51 -0.26 8.63
CA ILE A 64 2.05 -0.17 8.58
C ILE A 64 1.50 -0.37 7.17
N LEU A 65 2.31 -0.13 6.14
CA LEU A 65 1.89 -0.22 4.75
C LEU A 65 3.05 -0.70 3.88
N VAL A 66 2.75 -1.62 2.99
CA VAL A 66 3.54 -1.96 1.80
C VAL A 66 2.68 -1.56 0.60
N SER A 67 3.20 -0.75 -0.31
CA SER A 67 2.48 -0.33 -1.51
C SER A 67 3.38 -0.51 -2.72
N ILE A 68 3.01 -1.45 -3.59
CA ILE A 68 3.76 -1.79 -4.80
C ILE A 68 2.80 -1.80 -5.98
N MET A 69 3.12 -1.05 -7.02
CA MET A 69 2.30 -1.05 -8.24
C MET A 69 2.33 -2.41 -8.91
N TYR A 70 1.23 -2.81 -9.57
CA TYR A 70 1.15 -4.12 -10.21
C TYR A 70 1.80 -4.13 -11.58
N ALA A 71 1.60 -3.08 -12.36
CA ALA A 71 2.27 -2.90 -13.64
C ALA A 71 2.70 -1.44 -13.81
N ASN A 72 3.93 -1.24 -14.28
CA ASN A 72 4.44 0.10 -14.48
C ASN A 72 3.90 0.70 -15.79
N ASN A 73 3.45 1.94 -15.72
CA ASN A 73 2.83 2.65 -16.83
C ASN A 73 3.80 3.18 -17.89
N GLU A 74 5.10 3.21 -17.60
CA GLU A 74 6.12 3.75 -18.51
C GLU A 74 6.91 2.65 -19.19
N ILE A 75 7.36 1.64 -18.45
CA ILE A 75 8.23 0.57 -18.95
C ILE A 75 7.50 -0.77 -19.11
N GLY A 76 6.26 -0.90 -18.60
CA GLY A 76 5.44 -2.10 -18.77
C GLY A 76 5.82 -3.28 -17.88
N THR A 77 6.76 -3.11 -16.96
CA THR A 77 7.17 -4.16 -16.01
C THR A 77 6.00 -4.59 -15.16
N ILE A 78 5.82 -5.89 -14.99
CA ILE A 78 4.80 -6.50 -14.12
C ILE A 78 5.49 -6.99 -12.86
N GLU A 79 5.11 -6.41 -11.72
CA GLU A 79 5.69 -6.74 -10.43
C GLU A 79 5.14 -8.06 -9.86
N PRO A 80 5.95 -8.81 -9.09
CA PRO A 80 5.59 -10.11 -8.53
C PRO A 80 4.66 -9.97 -7.30
N ILE A 81 3.47 -9.37 -7.50
CA ILE A 81 2.53 -9.01 -6.42
C ILE A 81 2.08 -10.21 -5.61
N GLU A 82 1.85 -11.37 -6.25
CA GLU A 82 1.46 -12.59 -5.54
C GLU A 82 2.55 -13.07 -4.55
N GLU A 83 3.82 -13.00 -4.95
CA GLU A 83 4.94 -13.38 -4.08
C GLU A 83 5.11 -12.38 -2.93
N ILE A 84 5.00 -11.10 -3.22
CA ILE A 84 5.04 -10.04 -2.21
C ILE A 84 3.88 -10.20 -1.23
N GLY A 85 2.67 -10.53 -1.71
CA GLY A 85 1.51 -10.80 -0.88
C GLY A 85 1.72 -11.97 0.09
N LYS A 86 2.38 -13.04 -0.37
CA LYS A 86 2.78 -14.18 0.48
C LYS A 86 3.75 -13.74 1.57
N ILE A 87 4.78 -12.96 1.25
CA ILE A 87 5.75 -12.44 2.20
C ILE A 87 5.08 -11.57 3.27
N VAL A 88 4.22 -10.65 2.88
CA VAL A 88 3.49 -9.80 3.83
C VAL A 88 2.58 -10.63 4.74
N LYS A 89 1.93 -11.66 4.20
CA LYS A 89 1.08 -12.58 4.98
C LYS A 89 1.92 -13.37 5.99
N GLU A 90 3.02 -13.97 5.58
CA GLU A 90 3.94 -14.71 6.45
C GLU A 90 4.44 -13.84 7.60
N TYR A 91 4.88 -12.62 7.29
CA TYR A 91 5.32 -11.65 8.30
C TYR A 91 4.23 -11.35 9.35
N ARG A 92 2.98 -11.18 8.92
CA ARG A 92 1.84 -10.97 9.82
C ARG A 92 1.59 -12.17 10.73
N GLU A 93 1.70 -13.38 10.19
CA GLU A 93 1.50 -14.62 10.95
C GLU A 93 2.60 -14.82 11.98
N GLU A 94 3.86 -14.57 11.61
CA GLU A 94 4.98 -14.62 12.53
C GLU A 94 4.82 -13.60 13.65
N LYS A 95 4.44 -12.38 13.33
CA LYS A 95 4.21 -11.32 14.31
C LYS A 95 3.11 -11.70 15.30
N LYS A 96 2.01 -12.29 14.83
CA LYS A 96 0.94 -12.81 15.68
C LYS A 96 1.43 -13.93 16.62
N LYS A 97 2.23 -14.87 16.09
CA LYS A 97 2.81 -15.97 16.90
C LYS A 97 3.73 -15.42 18.01
N ARG A 98 4.58 -14.46 17.69
CA ARG A 98 5.47 -13.81 18.67
C ARG A 98 4.68 -13.08 19.77
N ALA A 99 3.63 -12.34 19.39
CA ALA A 99 2.76 -11.67 20.34
C ALA A 99 2.07 -12.66 21.28
N ALA A 100 1.55 -13.76 20.75
CA ALA A 100 0.90 -14.82 21.53
C ALA A 100 1.86 -15.50 22.52
N SER A 101 3.13 -15.73 22.12
CA SER A 101 4.14 -16.37 22.99
C SER A 101 4.71 -15.45 24.07
N SER A 102 4.64 -14.14 23.89
CA SER A 102 5.19 -13.15 24.85
C SER A 102 4.26 -12.89 26.04
N GLY A 103 3.04 -13.42 26.04
CA GLY A 103 2.03 -13.19 27.08
C GLY A 103 1.59 -11.72 27.23
N LYS A 104 2.14 -10.84 26.40
CA LYS A 104 1.74 -9.43 26.30
C LYS A 104 0.89 -9.30 25.05
N PRO A 105 -0.42 -9.06 25.18
CA PRO A 105 -1.17 -8.63 24.01
C PRO A 105 -0.52 -7.33 23.54
N GLU A 106 0.18 -7.38 22.41
CA GLU A 106 0.57 -6.15 21.73
C GLU A 106 -0.73 -5.49 21.25
N ALA A 107 -1.39 -4.79 22.16
CA ALA A 107 -2.66 -4.09 21.92
C ALA A 107 -2.54 -3.08 20.75
N ASN A 108 -1.32 -2.85 20.25
CA ASN A 108 -0.99 -1.96 19.15
C ASN A 108 -0.04 -2.58 18.10
N ALA A 109 0.04 -3.89 17.98
CA ALA A 109 0.85 -4.51 16.92
C ALA A 109 0.28 -4.14 15.55
N LYS A 110 0.67 -2.98 15.05
CA LYS A 110 0.36 -2.54 13.69
C LYS A 110 0.92 -3.59 12.73
N THR A 111 0.06 -4.36 12.09
CA THR A 111 0.46 -5.27 11.00
C THR A 111 0.39 -4.49 9.70
N PRO A 112 1.38 -4.61 8.80
CA PRO A 112 1.36 -3.87 7.55
C PRO A 112 0.14 -4.25 6.71
N PHE A 113 -0.55 -3.28 6.12
CA PHE A 113 -1.47 -3.52 5.02
C PHE A 113 -0.67 -3.66 3.73
N PHE A 114 -1.20 -4.42 2.76
CA PHE A 114 -0.65 -4.54 1.44
C PHE A 114 -1.58 -3.87 0.42
N HIS A 115 -1.11 -2.80 -0.18
CA HIS A 115 -1.77 -2.05 -1.25
C HIS A 115 -1.07 -2.31 -2.58
N SER A 116 -1.83 -2.36 -3.65
CA SER A 116 -1.28 -2.32 -5.01
C SER A 116 -2.04 -1.31 -5.86
N ASP A 117 -1.29 -0.45 -6.55
CA ASP A 117 -1.82 0.34 -7.66
C ASP A 117 -1.90 -0.57 -8.91
N ALA A 118 -3.11 -0.99 -9.24
CA ALA A 118 -3.41 -1.82 -10.40
C ALA A 118 -4.01 -1.03 -11.57
N CYS A 119 -3.88 0.30 -11.56
CA CYS A 119 -4.45 1.15 -12.61
C CYS A 119 -4.01 0.74 -14.01
N GLN A 120 -2.76 0.35 -14.18
CA GLN A 120 -2.24 -0.09 -15.48
C GLN A 120 -2.45 -1.59 -15.73
N ALA A 121 -2.61 -2.39 -14.69
CA ALA A 121 -2.84 -3.83 -14.77
C ALA A 121 -4.30 -4.18 -15.10
N ALA A 122 -5.24 -3.33 -14.69
CA ALA A 122 -6.67 -3.57 -14.89
C ALA A 122 -7.00 -3.72 -16.39
N GLY A 123 -7.76 -4.75 -16.70
CA GLY A 123 -8.14 -5.09 -18.09
C GLY A 123 -7.09 -5.90 -18.86
N ALA A 124 -5.87 -6.05 -18.36
CA ALA A 124 -4.80 -6.82 -19.00
C ALA A 124 -4.32 -8.01 -18.16
N LEU A 125 -4.34 -7.90 -16.84
CA LEU A 125 -3.85 -8.92 -15.92
C LEU A 125 -4.97 -9.43 -15.01
N ASP A 126 -4.73 -10.60 -14.40
CA ASP A 126 -5.63 -11.18 -13.40
C ASP A 126 -5.60 -10.32 -12.12
N LEU A 127 -6.77 -9.87 -11.68
CA LEU A 127 -6.95 -9.05 -10.48
C LEU A 127 -7.60 -9.83 -9.34
N ASP A 128 -7.49 -11.15 -9.31
CA ASP A 128 -7.97 -11.93 -8.16
C ASP A 128 -7.24 -11.49 -6.88
N VAL A 129 -7.92 -10.65 -6.11
CA VAL A 129 -7.40 -10.05 -4.88
C VAL A 129 -7.03 -11.08 -3.81
N GLN A 130 -7.64 -12.28 -3.85
CA GLN A 130 -7.32 -13.37 -2.93
C GLN A 130 -5.98 -14.00 -3.32
N LYS A 131 -5.77 -14.22 -4.61
CA LYS A 131 -4.53 -14.76 -5.18
C LYS A 131 -3.39 -13.78 -5.00
N LEU A 132 -3.63 -12.50 -5.29
CA LEU A 132 -2.65 -11.42 -5.11
C LEU A 132 -2.33 -11.15 -3.63
N GLY A 133 -3.22 -11.53 -2.70
CA GLY A 133 -3.02 -11.34 -1.26
C GLY A 133 -3.07 -9.88 -0.80
N VAL A 134 -3.66 -9.00 -1.60
CA VAL A 134 -3.76 -7.56 -1.30
C VAL A 134 -4.89 -7.24 -0.32
N ASP A 135 -4.70 -6.19 0.46
CA ASP A 135 -5.73 -5.63 1.34
C ASP A 135 -6.47 -4.46 0.68
N LEU A 136 -5.76 -3.75 -0.18
CA LEU A 136 -6.23 -2.59 -0.92
C LEU A 136 -5.74 -2.71 -2.36
N LEU A 137 -6.61 -2.42 -3.33
CA LEU A 137 -6.23 -2.42 -4.74
C LEU A 137 -6.94 -1.26 -5.45
N ALA A 138 -6.15 -0.37 -6.04
CA ALA A 138 -6.65 0.79 -6.77
C ALA A 138 -6.75 0.50 -8.27
N MET A 139 -7.85 0.94 -8.88
CA MET A 139 -8.09 0.84 -10.33
C MET A 139 -8.62 2.17 -10.88
N ASN A 140 -8.39 2.40 -12.15
CA ASN A 140 -8.83 3.60 -12.86
C ASN A 140 -9.63 3.22 -14.11
N GLY A 141 -10.85 3.73 -14.22
CA GLY A 141 -11.74 3.43 -15.35
C GLY A 141 -11.19 3.88 -16.71
N SER A 142 -10.45 4.99 -16.75
CA SER A 142 -9.88 5.48 -18.00
C SER A 142 -8.81 4.59 -18.62
N LYS A 143 -8.29 3.61 -17.88
CA LYS A 143 -7.28 2.65 -18.36
C LYS A 143 -7.91 1.35 -18.90
N ILE A 144 -9.21 1.18 -18.70
CA ILE A 144 -10.00 0.02 -19.17
C ILE A 144 -11.13 0.45 -20.10
N TYR A 145 -10.86 1.48 -20.92
CA TYR A 145 -11.80 2.05 -21.88
C TYR A 145 -13.05 2.70 -21.29
N GLY A 146 -13.06 2.93 -19.97
CA GLY A 146 -14.12 3.66 -19.26
C GLY A 146 -13.90 5.17 -19.28
N PRO A 147 -14.83 5.95 -18.75
CA PRO A 147 -14.73 7.40 -18.71
C PRO A 147 -13.66 7.88 -17.72
N LYS A 148 -13.14 9.09 -17.94
CA LYS A 148 -12.28 9.77 -17.00
C LYS A 148 -13.07 10.17 -15.75
N GLY A 149 -12.40 10.24 -14.60
CA GLY A 149 -13.02 10.63 -13.33
C GLY A 149 -13.76 9.52 -12.61
N VAL A 150 -13.60 8.27 -13.07
CA VAL A 150 -14.12 7.06 -12.42
C VAL A 150 -12.97 6.15 -12.05
N GLY A 151 -13.02 5.60 -10.85
CA GLY A 151 -12.06 4.62 -10.34
C GLY A 151 -12.69 3.77 -9.25
N CYS A 152 -11.97 2.76 -8.82
CA CYS A 152 -12.40 1.86 -7.77
C CYS A 152 -11.24 1.60 -6.82
N LEU A 153 -11.54 1.54 -5.54
CA LEU A 153 -10.65 1.03 -4.51
C LEU A 153 -11.27 -0.23 -3.89
N TYR A 154 -10.67 -1.38 -4.17
CA TYR A 154 -11.00 -2.58 -3.40
C TYR A 154 -10.46 -2.42 -1.99
N ILE A 155 -11.29 -2.74 -1.00
CA ILE A 155 -10.92 -2.75 0.41
C ILE A 155 -11.31 -4.12 0.97
N ARG A 156 -10.33 -4.89 1.44
CA ARG A 156 -10.56 -6.20 2.04
C ARG A 156 -11.46 -6.07 3.28
N ARG A 157 -12.40 -6.98 3.42
CA ARG A 157 -13.30 -7.01 4.59
C ARG A 157 -12.49 -6.98 5.90
N GLY A 158 -12.84 -6.05 6.79
CA GLY A 158 -12.18 -5.84 8.08
C GLY A 158 -11.05 -4.80 8.05
N VAL A 159 -10.62 -4.35 6.88
CA VAL A 159 -9.72 -3.19 6.76
C VAL A 159 -10.53 -1.92 6.97
N ARG A 160 -10.03 -1.02 7.82
CA ARG A 160 -10.66 0.28 8.08
C ARG A 160 -9.87 1.38 7.38
N VAL A 161 -10.54 2.11 6.51
CA VAL A 161 -10.00 3.29 5.82
C VAL A 161 -10.79 4.50 6.31
N GLN A 162 -10.08 5.59 6.57
CA GLN A 162 -10.74 6.86 6.91
C GLN A 162 -11.01 7.65 5.63
N PRO A 163 -12.18 8.29 5.49
CA PRO A 163 -12.47 9.13 4.34
C PRO A 163 -11.58 10.37 4.34
N LEU A 164 -11.18 10.82 3.16
CA LEU A 164 -10.53 12.13 2.96
C LEU A 164 -11.55 13.20 2.56
N ILE A 165 -12.69 12.80 2.00
CA ILE A 165 -13.77 13.70 1.57
C ILE A 165 -15.00 13.38 2.38
N TYR A 166 -15.41 14.32 3.20
CA TYR A 166 -16.59 14.21 4.08
C TYR A 166 -17.81 14.84 3.43
N GLY A 167 -19.01 14.39 3.79
CA GLY A 167 -20.28 14.94 3.29
C GLY A 167 -21.45 13.99 3.46
N GLY A 168 -22.21 13.73 2.41
CA GLY A 168 -23.50 13.05 2.41
C GLY A 168 -23.47 11.52 2.59
N GLY A 169 -22.32 10.93 2.91
CA GLY A 169 -22.22 9.52 3.27
C GLY A 169 -22.18 8.52 2.10
N GLN A 170 -21.99 8.98 0.88
CA GLN A 170 -21.86 8.12 -0.29
C GLN A 170 -20.68 7.15 -0.14
N GLU A 171 -20.68 6.07 -0.90
CA GLU A 171 -19.66 5.01 -0.84
C GLU A 171 -19.47 4.48 0.61
N ASN A 172 -20.54 4.23 1.34
CA ASN A 172 -20.51 3.77 2.73
C ASN A 172 -19.72 4.70 3.67
N ASN A 173 -19.86 6.01 3.50
CA ASN A 173 -19.09 7.05 4.20
C ASN A 173 -17.58 7.07 3.91
N LEU A 174 -17.12 6.39 2.89
CA LEU A 174 -15.69 6.36 2.53
C LEU A 174 -15.31 7.45 1.54
N ARG A 175 -16.25 7.88 0.69
CA ARG A 175 -16.03 8.96 -0.26
C ARG A 175 -17.34 9.68 -0.53
N SER A 176 -17.54 10.79 0.12
CA SER A 176 -18.74 11.61 -0.05
C SER A 176 -18.69 12.44 -1.34
N GLY A 177 -19.87 12.79 -1.83
CA GLY A 177 -20.10 13.54 -3.07
C GLY A 177 -21.07 12.75 -3.97
N THR A 178 -21.91 13.46 -4.72
CA THR A 178 -22.87 12.84 -5.64
C THR A 178 -22.16 11.86 -6.58
N GLU A 179 -22.67 10.66 -6.68
CA GLU A 179 -22.10 9.60 -7.50
C GLU A 179 -22.14 9.96 -8.98
N ASN A 180 -21.09 9.65 -9.69
CA ASN A 180 -21.03 9.72 -11.15
C ASN A 180 -21.68 8.46 -11.75
N VAL A 181 -23.01 8.39 -11.67
CA VAL A 181 -23.79 7.22 -12.10
C VAL A 181 -23.54 6.82 -13.56
N PRO A 182 -23.40 7.76 -14.54
CA PRO A 182 -23.09 7.39 -15.92
C PRO A 182 -21.70 6.77 -16.10
N GLY A 183 -20.76 7.06 -15.25
CA GLY A 183 -19.40 6.53 -15.30
C GLY A 183 -19.28 5.19 -14.62
#